data_bc0f320eb100b9cc61ed8bcde27f589d
#
_entry.id   bc0f320eb100b9cc61ed8bcde27f589d
#
_cell.length_a   1.000
_cell.length_b   1.000
_cell.length_c   1.000
_cell.angle_alpha   90.00
_cell.angle_beta   90.00
_cell.angle_gamma   90.00
#
_symmetry.space_group_name_H-M   'P 1'
#
loop_
_entity.id
_entity.type
_entity.pdbx_description
1 polymer ?
#
loop_
_entity_poly.entity_id
_entity_poly.type
_entity_poly.pdbx_seq_one_letter_code
_entity_poly.pdbx_strand_id
1 'polypeptide(L)'
;MKEILTAWHWDGSVSEPVPYGEGHINQTYATTVTSEQGAKRYILQKINTNIFKDPAGLMENVCGVTDFLREKAKQRGADPARATLHVVPTKEEKPYYQAADGSCWRVYEFVENTVCLQQVQSAEDFYQSAVAFGNFQHQLAEYPAHTLHETIPHFHDTPKRFVDFQRAVAEDRMGRAAQVQREIEFVRAREAEYHVMVDLLAAGKLPLRVTHND
;
A
#
# COMPACT_ATOMS: atom_id res chain seq x y z
N MET A 1 -7.30 -16.60 -15.27
CA MET A 1 -7.74 -16.25 -13.91
C MET A 1 -8.27 -17.41 -13.10
N LYS A 2 -9.05 -18.33 -13.69
CA LYS A 2 -9.54 -19.53 -12.96
C LYS A 2 -8.41 -20.34 -12.33
N GLU A 3 -7.28 -20.52 -13.02
CA GLU A 3 -6.11 -21.22 -12.52
C GLU A 3 -5.53 -20.54 -11.25
N ILE A 4 -5.48 -19.21 -11.25
CA ILE A 4 -4.99 -18.45 -10.09
C ILE A 4 -5.86 -18.69 -8.85
N LEU A 5 -7.19 -18.70 -9.01
CA LEU A 5 -8.13 -18.93 -7.91
C LEU A 5 -7.98 -20.32 -7.27
N THR A 6 -7.45 -21.31 -7.99
CA THR A 6 -7.24 -22.66 -7.44
C THR A 6 -6.16 -22.71 -6.36
N ALA A 7 -5.34 -21.66 -6.22
CA ALA A 7 -4.31 -21.58 -5.17
C ALA A 7 -4.89 -21.35 -3.76
N TRP A 8 -6.16 -20.98 -3.63
CA TRP A 8 -6.85 -20.75 -2.35
C TRP A 8 -7.90 -21.82 -2.07
N HIS A 9 -8.19 -22.00 -0.78
CA HIS A 9 -9.38 -22.74 -0.34
C HIS A 9 -10.61 -21.83 -0.38
N TRP A 10 -11.69 -22.34 -0.97
CA TRP A 10 -12.96 -21.63 -1.05
C TRP A 10 -14.09 -22.51 -0.51
N ASP A 11 -14.88 -21.96 0.43
CA ASP A 11 -16.02 -22.67 1.02
C ASP A 11 -17.27 -22.53 0.14
N GLY A 12 -17.15 -22.77 -1.17
CA GLY A 12 -18.27 -22.67 -2.10
C GLY A 12 -17.85 -22.41 -3.55
N SER A 13 -18.83 -22.02 -4.35
CA SER A 13 -18.62 -21.67 -5.75
C SER A 13 -18.05 -20.26 -5.91
N VAL A 14 -16.99 -20.12 -6.70
CA VAL A 14 -16.30 -18.85 -6.94
C VAL A 14 -16.76 -18.25 -8.27
N SER A 15 -17.22 -17.00 -8.25
CA SER A 15 -17.58 -16.28 -9.47
C SER A 15 -16.35 -15.93 -10.31
N GLU A 16 -16.55 -15.64 -11.59
CA GLU A 16 -15.49 -15.05 -12.43
C GLU A 16 -15.06 -13.70 -11.82
N PRO A 17 -13.75 -13.47 -11.61
CA PRO A 17 -13.27 -12.19 -11.13
C PRO A 17 -13.52 -11.06 -12.14
N VAL A 18 -14.05 -9.95 -11.67
CA VAL A 18 -14.30 -8.75 -12.47
C VAL A 18 -13.36 -7.62 -12.06
N PRO A 19 -12.86 -6.78 -12.98
CA PRO A 19 -12.05 -5.63 -12.64
C PRO A 19 -12.74 -4.76 -11.58
N TYR A 20 -11.98 -4.27 -10.60
CA TYR A 20 -12.49 -3.49 -9.49
C TYR A 20 -11.57 -2.34 -9.12
N GLY A 21 -12.16 -1.15 -8.93
CA GLY A 21 -11.44 0.07 -8.58
C GLY A 21 -10.67 0.71 -9.74
N GLU A 22 -10.09 1.87 -9.48
CA GLU A 22 -9.38 2.70 -10.47
C GLU A 22 -7.88 2.83 -10.15
N GLY A 23 -7.35 1.95 -9.27
CA GLY A 23 -5.93 1.96 -8.90
C GLY A 23 -5.03 1.63 -10.09
N HIS A 24 -3.92 2.38 -10.23
CA HIS A 24 -3.03 2.28 -11.39
C HIS A 24 -1.79 1.41 -11.16
N ILE A 25 -1.48 1.05 -9.91
CA ILE A 25 -0.26 0.30 -9.58
C ILE A 25 -0.48 -1.20 -9.75
N ASN A 26 -1.47 -1.74 -9.05
CA ASN A 26 -1.81 -3.16 -9.08
C ASN A 26 -3.06 -3.42 -9.92
N GLN A 27 -3.15 -4.61 -10.53
CA GLN A 27 -4.40 -5.03 -11.17
C GLN A 27 -5.31 -5.66 -10.13
N THR A 28 -6.47 -5.05 -9.92
CA THR A 28 -7.40 -5.43 -8.86
C THR A 28 -8.71 -5.98 -9.45
N TYR A 29 -9.19 -7.06 -8.84
CA TYR A 29 -10.41 -7.74 -9.25
C TYR A 29 -11.25 -8.07 -8.02
N ALA A 30 -12.57 -8.02 -8.15
CA ALA A 30 -13.49 -8.52 -7.14
C ALA A 30 -14.06 -9.87 -7.58
N THR A 31 -14.22 -10.79 -6.65
CA THR A 31 -14.89 -12.07 -6.84
C THR A 31 -15.81 -12.36 -5.66
N THR A 32 -16.82 -13.19 -5.90
CA THR A 32 -17.78 -13.61 -4.88
C THR A 32 -17.71 -15.12 -4.70
N VAL A 33 -17.64 -15.57 -3.46
CA VAL A 33 -17.78 -16.97 -3.08
C VAL A 33 -19.18 -17.17 -2.52
N THR A 34 -19.93 -18.08 -3.12
CA THR A 34 -21.29 -18.43 -2.68
C THR A 34 -21.30 -19.83 -2.05
N SER A 35 -21.71 -19.91 -0.79
CA SER A 35 -21.85 -21.13 -0.01
C SER A 35 -23.26 -21.27 0.54
N GLU A 36 -23.54 -22.34 1.28
CA GLU A 36 -24.80 -22.52 2.02
C GLU A 36 -25.00 -21.43 3.10
N GLN A 37 -23.92 -20.81 3.59
CA GLN A 37 -23.96 -19.77 4.61
C GLN A 37 -24.19 -18.37 4.02
N GLY A 38 -24.21 -18.24 2.66
CA GLY A 38 -24.40 -16.99 1.96
C GLY A 38 -23.28 -16.63 1.01
N ALA A 39 -23.26 -15.39 0.58
CA ALA A 39 -22.27 -14.86 -0.36
C ALA A 39 -21.26 -13.95 0.36
N LYS A 40 -19.96 -14.15 0.12
CA LYS A 40 -18.87 -13.33 0.64
C LYS A 40 -17.99 -12.84 -0.51
N ARG A 41 -17.65 -11.55 -0.51
CA ARG A 41 -16.79 -10.97 -1.54
C ARG A 41 -15.32 -10.98 -1.11
N TYR A 42 -14.44 -11.04 -2.11
CA TYR A 42 -13.00 -11.00 -1.96
C TYR A 42 -12.37 -10.10 -3.01
N ILE A 43 -11.23 -9.55 -2.70
CA ILE A 43 -10.37 -8.86 -3.66
C ILE A 43 -9.22 -9.80 -4.04
N LEU A 44 -9.09 -10.08 -5.33
CA LEU A 44 -7.93 -10.72 -5.94
C LEU A 44 -7.07 -9.64 -6.58
N GLN A 45 -5.80 -9.57 -6.22
CA GLN A 45 -4.93 -8.52 -6.72
C GLN A 45 -3.62 -9.09 -7.26
N LYS A 46 -3.30 -8.72 -8.51
CA LYS A 46 -1.98 -8.97 -9.11
C LYS A 46 -1.02 -7.88 -8.64
N ILE A 47 0.04 -8.29 -7.93
CA ILE A 47 1.09 -7.39 -7.44
C ILE A 47 1.94 -6.92 -8.62
N ASN A 48 2.17 -5.63 -8.73
CA ASN A 48 3.06 -5.07 -9.76
C ASN A 48 4.53 -5.27 -9.36
N THR A 49 5.12 -6.37 -9.80
CA THR A 49 6.52 -6.72 -9.53
C THR A 49 7.54 -5.83 -10.28
N ASN A 50 7.09 -4.95 -11.17
CA ASN A 50 7.96 -3.92 -11.74
C ASN A 50 8.24 -2.80 -10.73
N ILE A 51 7.31 -2.54 -9.81
CA ILE A 51 7.45 -1.56 -8.73
C ILE A 51 7.94 -2.26 -7.46
N PHE A 52 7.22 -3.29 -7.01
CA PHE A 52 7.55 -4.07 -5.81
C PHE A 52 8.44 -5.25 -6.19
N LYS A 53 9.76 -5.03 -6.18
CA LYS A 53 10.75 -6.04 -6.62
C LYS A 53 10.86 -7.25 -5.68
N ASP A 54 10.44 -7.08 -4.44
CA ASP A 54 10.38 -8.11 -3.41
C ASP A 54 8.94 -8.34 -2.94
N PRO A 55 8.16 -9.18 -3.62
CA PRO A 55 6.80 -9.51 -3.19
C PRO A 55 6.73 -10.21 -1.84
N ALA A 56 7.77 -10.97 -1.45
CA ALA A 56 7.83 -11.64 -0.15
C ALA A 56 7.92 -10.61 0.98
N GLY A 57 8.92 -9.73 0.93
CA GLY A 57 9.07 -8.65 1.92
C GLY A 57 7.86 -7.71 1.95
N LEU A 58 7.25 -7.40 0.78
CA LEU A 58 6.00 -6.66 0.73
C LEU A 58 4.89 -7.36 1.53
N MET A 59 4.72 -8.67 1.36
CA MET A 59 3.65 -9.40 2.03
C MET A 59 3.94 -9.65 3.51
N GLU A 60 5.21 -9.78 3.90
CA GLU A 60 5.61 -9.77 5.31
C GLU A 60 5.23 -8.45 5.98
N ASN A 61 5.48 -7.30 5.34
CA ASN A 61 5.04 -5.99 5.84
C ASN A 61 3.50 -5.92 5.97
N VAL A 62 2.79 -6.31 4.92
CA VAL A 62 1.32 -6.25 4.92
C VAL A 62 0.73 -7.12 6.01
N CYS A 63 1.14 -8.37 6.13
CA CYS A 63 0.65 -9.30 7.16
C CYS A 63 1.03 -8.81 8.55
N GLY A 64 2.30 -8.46 8.78
CA GLY A 64 2.76 -8.00 10.09
C GLY A 64 1.97 -6.79 10.60
N VAL A 65 1.78 -5.77 9.75
CA VAL A 65 1.03 -4.56 10.12
C VAL A 65 -0.46 -4.87 10.33
N THR A 66 -1.08 -5.63 9.42
CA THR A 66 -2.52 -5.93 9.53
C THR A 66 -2.83 -6.85 10.70
N ASP A 67 -2.01 -7.84 10.98
CA ASP A 67 -2.19 -8.74 12.14
C ASP A 67 -2.02 -7.97 13.46
N PHE A 68 -1.04 -7.08 13.55
CA PHE A 68 -0.88 -6.21 14.71
C PHE A 68 -2.11 -5.32 14.95
N LEU A 69 -2.65 -4.70 13.90
CA LEU A 69 -3.86 -3.87 13.99
C LEU A 69 -5.09 -4.69 14.37
N ARG A 70 -5.23 -5.91 13.83
CA ARG A 70 -6.32 -6.82 14.20
C ARG A 70 -6.27 -7.21 15.67
N GLU A 71 -5.08 -7.50 16.18
CA GLU A 71 -4.91 -7.83 17.60
C GLU A 71 -5.21 -6.61 18.49
N LYS A 72 -4.74 -5.43 18.14
CA LYS A 72 -5.10 -4.17 18.84
C LYS A 72 -6.61 -3.90 18.82
N ALA A 73 -7.29 -4.23 17.72
CA ALA A 73 -8.74 -4.09 17.63
C ALA A 73 -9.46 -5.04 18.62
N LYS A 74 -9.07 -6.32 18.68
CA LYS A 74 -9.60 -7.29 19.64
C LYS A 74 -9.41 -6.82 21.07
N GLN A 75 -8.22 -6.35 21.44
CA GLN A 75 -7.91 -5.86 22.79
C GLN A 75 -8.81 -4.68 23.20
N ARG A 76 -9.29 -3.88 22.25
CA ARG A 76 -10.20 -2.76 22.49
C ARG A 76 -11.68 -3.13 22.37
N GLY A 77 -12.01 -4.40 22.11
CA GLY A 77 -13.37 -4.85 21.86
C GLY A 77 -13.98 -4.35 20.55
N ALA A 78 -13.14 -3.91 19.58
CA ALA A 78 -13.56 -3.53 18.25
C ALA A 78 -13.56 -4.73 17.31
N ASP A 79 -14.32 -4.65 16.21
CA ASP A 79 -14.35 -5.70 15.19
C ASP A 79 -13.06 -5.73 14.37
N PRO A 80 -12.24 -6.80 14.45
CA PRO A 80 -11.01 -6.91 13.68
C PRO A 80 -11.22 -6.91 12.16
N ALA A 81 -12.40 -7.36 11.68
CA ALA A 81 -12.73 -7.38 10.25
C ALA A 81 -12.97 -5.97 9.68
N ARG A 82 -13.28 -5.01 10.56
CA ARG A 82 -13.47 -3.60 10.21
C ARG A 82 -12.24 -2.73 10.47
N ALA A 83 -11.28 -3.25 11.23
CA ALA A 83 -10.12 -2.48 11.66
C ALA A 83 -9.05 -2.34 10.57
N THR A 84 -8.87 -3.39 9.75
CA THR A 84 -7.85 -3.45 8.71
C THR A 84 -8.13 -4.57 7.73
N LEU A 85 -7.31 -4.68 6.68
CA LEU A 85 -7.39 -5.77 5.71
C LEU A 85 -7.14 -7.13 6.38
N HIS A 86 -7.77 -8.16 5.84
CA HIS A 86 -7.51 -9.55 6.18
C HIS A 86 -7.00 -10.29 4.94
N VAL A 87 -5.71 -10.60 4.93
CA VAL A 87 -5.08 -11.40 3.86
C VAL A 87 -5.54 -12.86 4.01
N VAL A 88 -6.03 -13.42 2.93
CA VAL A 88 -6.45 -14.84 2.88
C VAL A 88 -5.25 -15.67 2.47
N PRO A 89 -4.80 -16.64 3.30
CA PRO A 89 -3.66 -17.49 2.95
C PRO A 89 -4.01 -18.44 1.80
N THR A 90 -3.00 -18.83 1.03
CA THR A 90 -3.11 -19.88 0.00
C THR A 90 -3.31 -21.26 0.64
N LYS A 91 -3.55 -22.30 -0.17
CA LYS A 91 -3.57 -23.70 0.28
C LYS A 91 -2.27 -24.16 0.94
N GLU A 92 -1.15 -23.48 0.64
CA GLU A 92 0.16 -23.72 1.21
C GLU A 92 0.45 -22.80 2.42
N GLU A 93 -0.56 -22.17 2.99
CA GLU A 93 -0.45 -21.21 4.11
C GLU A 93 0.46 -20.01 3.82
N LYS A 94 0.63 -19.65 2.54
CA LYS A 94 1.41 -18.48 2.12
C LYS A 94 0.52 -17.25 1.95
N PRO A 95 1.02 -16.02 2.21
CA PRO A 95 0.22 -14.81 2.09
C PRO A 95 0.04 -14.34 0.63
N TYR A 96 0.69 -14.98 -0.31
CA TYR A 96 0.54 -14.74 -1.75
C TYR A 96 0.84 -15.99 -2.55
N TYR A 97 0.42 -16.01 -3.80
CA TYR A 97 0.68 -17.07 -4.77
C TYR A 97 1.57 -16.55 -5.89
N GLN A 98 2.62 -17.28 -6.22
CA GLN A 98 3.41 -17.03 -7.42
C GLN A 98 3.03 -18.04 -8.50
N ALA A 99 2.48 -17.53 -9.60
CA ALA A 99 2.06 -18.33 -10.74
C ALA A 99 3.26 -18.78 -11.60
N ALA A 100 3.05 -19.75 -12.48
CA ALA A 100 4.09 -20.29 -13.36
C ALA A 100 4.70 -19.25 -14.32
N ASP A 101 3.96 -18.20 -14.66
CA ASP A 101 4.42 -17.06 -15.46
C ASP A 101 5.23 -16.02 -14.65
N GLY A 102 5.49 -16.30 -13.37
CA GLY A 102 6.18 -15.41 -12.43
C GLY A 102 5.31 -14.32 -11.83
N SER A 103 4.05 -14.18 -12.22
CA SER A 103 3.15 -13.19 -11.63
C SER A 103 2.80 -13.53 -10.19
N CYS A 104 2.75 -12.51 -9.32
CA CYS A 104 2.43 -12.67 -7.90
C CYS A 104 1.02 -12.14 -7.62
N TRP A 105 0.26 -12.93 -6.86
CA TRP A 105 -1.15 -12.68 -6.58
C TRP A 105 -1.44 -12.81 -5.09
N ARG A 106 -2.30 -11.91 -4.59
CA ARG A 106 -2.81 -11.98 -3.21
C ARG A 106 -4.32 -11.87 -3.18
N VAL A 107 -4.91 -12.38 -2.13
CA VAL A 107 -6.34 -12.26 -1.85
C VAL A 107 -6.52 -11.64 -0.48
N TYR A 108 -7.50 -10.76 -0.35
CA TYR A 108 -7.99 -10.30 0.94
C TYR A 108 -9.52 -10.18 0.93
N GLU A 109 -10.09 -10.25 2.13
CA GLU A 109 -11.53 -10.12 2.28
C GLU A 109 -11.99 -8.73 1.85
N PHE A 110 -13.12 -8.66 1.17
CA PHE A 110 -13.71 -7.39 0.77
C PHE A 110 -14.28 -6.67 2.00
N VAL A 111 -13.95 -5.40 2.16
CA VAL A 111 -14.50 -4.57 3.25
C VAL A 111 -15.83 -3.98 2.78
N GLU A 112 -16.93 -4.54 3.28
CA GLU A 112 -18.28 -4.13 2.91
C GLU A 112 -18.67 -2.76 3.50
N ASN A 113 -19.67 -2.12 2.90
CA ASN A 113 -20.22 -0.83 3.36
C ASN A 113 -19.17 0.28 3.50
N THR A 114 -18.29 0.36 2.51
CA THR A 114 -17.30 1.44 2.35
C THR A 114 -17.61 2.28 1.13
N VAL A 115 -17.19 3.54 1.16
CA VAL A 115 -17.31 4.48 0.04
C VAL A 115 -15.89 4.90 -0.34
N CYS A 116 -15.61 4.91 -1.64
CA CYS A 116 -14.38 5.47 -2.19
C CYS A 116 -14.71 6.79 -2.87
N LEU A 117 -14.12 7.89 -2.40
CA LEU A 117 -14.27 9.21 -2.99
C LEU A 117 -13.05 9.49 -3.88
N GLN A 118 -13.27 9.69 -5.17
CA GLN A 118 -12.21 10.06 -6.12
C GLN A 118 -11.71 11.49 -5.89
N GLN A 119 -12.59 12.34 -5.38
CA GLN A 119 -12.28 13.73 -5.02
C GLN A 119 -12.98 14.08 -3.72
N VAL A 120 -12.34 14.91 -2.92
CA VAL A 120 -12.92 15.49 -1.72
C VAL A 120 -14.12 16.36 -2.12
N GLN A 121 -15.28 16.09 -1.55
CA GLN A 121 -16.53 16.82 -1.84
C GLN A 121 -16.83 17.90 -0.79
N SER A 122 -16.27 17.78 0.42
CA SER A 122 -16.49 18.69 1.52
C SER A 122 -15.27 18.81 2.43
N ALA A 123 -15.21 19.86 3.24
CA ALA A 123 -14.18 20.00 4.28
C ALA A 123 -14.27 18.87 5.32
N GLU A 124 -15.47 18.34 5.57
CA GLU A 124 -15.70 17.22 6.48
C GLU A 124 -15.06 15.93 5.94
N ASP A 125 -15.17 15.62 4.65
CA ASP A 125 -14.51 14.44 4.05
C ASP A 125 -13.00 14.50 4.24
N PHE A 126 -12.41 15.70 4.05
CA PHE A 126 -10.99 15.91 4.25
C PHE A 126 -10.58 15.78 5.72
N TYR A 127 -11.40 16.30 6.63
CA TYR A 127 -11.19 16.14 8.07
C TYR A 127 -11.23 14.67 8.49
N GLN A 128 -12.20 13.91 8.01
CA GLN A 128 -12.29 12.47 8.29
C GLN A 128 -11.11 11.68 7.75
N SER A 129 -10.58 12.04 6.58
CA SER A 129 -9.34 11.49 6.06
C SER A 129 -8.16 11.74 7.02
N ALA A 130 -8.00 12.98 7.50
CA ALA A 130 -6.94 13.32 8.45
C ALA A 130 -7.08 12.56 9.78
N VAL A 131 -8.31 12.40 10.29
CA VAL A 131 -8.59 11.59 11.48
C VAL A 131 -8.21 10.12 11.25
N ALA A 132 -8.52 9.56 10.08
CA ALA A 132 -8.16 8.18 9.75
C ALA A 132 -6.64 7.97 9.73
N PHE A 133 -5.88 8.87 9.10
CA PHE A 133 -4.41 8.82 9.09
C PHE A 133 -3.81 9.02 10.49
N GLY A 134 -4.34 9.95 11.29
CA GLY A 134 -3.91 10.13 12.68
C GLY A 134 -4.16 8.90 13.54
N ASN A 135 -5.32 8.27 13.40
CA ASN A 135 -5.64 7.01 14.08
C ASN A 135 -4.73 5.86 13.64
N PHE A 136 -4.43 5.75 12.34
CA PHE A 136 -3.49 4.77 11.81
C PHE A 136 -2.11 4.91 12.47
N GLN A 137 -1.55 6.12 12.50
CA GLN A 137 -0.27 6.39 13.14
C GLN A 137 -0.30 6.09 14.65
N HIS A 138 -1.36 6.48 15.34
CA HIS A 138 -1.53 6.23 16.78
C HIS A 138 -1.58 4.73 17.08
N GLN A 139 -2.35 3.96 16.33
CA GLN A 139 -2.48 2.52 16.52
C GLN A 139 -1.18 1.76 16.27
N LEU A 140 -0.34 2.26 15.37
CA LEU A 140 0.96 1.67 15.00
C LEU A 140 2.16 2.29 15.72
N ALA A 141 1.93 3.15 16.70
CA ALA A 141 3.02 3.82 17.43
C ALA A 141 3.99 2.83 18.12
N GLU A 142 3.47 1.67 18.55
CA GLU A 142 4.25 0.61 19.21
C GLU A 142 4.71 -0.50 18.25
N TYR A 143 4.35 -0.42 16.97
CA TYR A 143 4.78 -1.41 15.99
C TYR A 143 6.32 -1.33 15.81
N PRO A 144 7.04 -2.47 15.81
CA PRO A 144 8.48 -2.50 15.65
C PRO A 144 8.88 -2.17 14.19
N ALA A 145 8.79 -0.89 13.80
CA ALA A 145 8.94 -0.44 12.42
C ALA A 145 10.30 -0.80 11.77
N HIS A 146 11.32 -1.12 12.59
CA HIS A 146 12.61 -1.61 12.11
C HIS A 146 12.55 -3.01 11.47
N THR A 147 11.46 -3.74 11.66
CA THR A 147 11.24 -5.06 11.04
C THR A 147 10.70 -4.95 9.62
N LEU A 148 10.25 -3.76 9.20
CA LEU A 148 9.69 -3.57 7.87
C LEU A 148 10.77 -3.59 6.79
N HIS A 149 10.46 -4.26 5.68
CA HIS A 149 11.25 -4.20 4.45
C HIS A 149 11.02 -2.89 3.71
N GLU A 150 12.07 -2.30 3.16
CA GLU A 150 11.94 -1.16 2.26
C GLU A 150 11.53 -1.66 0.87
N THR A 151 10.22 -1.66 0.59
CA THR A 151 9.65 -2.25 -0.63
C THR A 151 9.88 -1.45 -1.90
N ILE A 152 10.12 -0.14 -1.77
CA ILE A 152 10.54 0.76 -2.85
C ILE A 152 11.76 1.55 -2.34
N PRO A 153 12.99 1.10 -2.65
CA PRO A 153 14.20 1.73 -2.15
C PRO A 153 14.27 3.24 -2.45
N HIS A 154 14.66 4.03 -1.46
CA HIS A 154 14.79 5.49 -1.56
C HIS A 154 13.50 6.24 -1.93
N PHE A 155 12.31 5.64 -1.68
CA PHE A 155 11.04 6.27 -2.08
C PHE A 155 10.83 7.67 -1.46
N HIS A 156 11.24 7.86 -0.20
CA HIS A 156 11.17 9.12 0.52
C HIS A 156 12.54 9.73 0.84
N ASP A 157 13.60 9.30 0.16
CA ASP A 157 14.94 9.89 0.25
C ASP A 157 14.98 11.17 -0.57
N THR A 158 14.63 12.30 0.05
CA THR A 158 14.56 13.61 -0.62
C THR A 158 15.91 14.10 -1.18
N PRO A 159 17.05 13.91 -0.53
CA PRO A 159 18.36 14.18 -1.13
C PRO A 159 18.60 13.38 -2.42
N LYS A 160 18.31 12.08 -2.41
CA LYS A 160 18.43 11.23 -3.60
C LYS A 160 17.49 11.67 -4.73
N ARG A 161 16.26 12.03 -4.40
CA ARG A 161 15.29 12.57 -5.37
C ARG A 161 15.75 13.89 -5.97
N PHE A 162 16.43 14.73 -5.19
CA PHE A 162 17.00 15.98 -5.71
C PHE A 162 18.11 15.71 -6.72
N VAL A 163 19.00 14.75 -6.48
CA VAL A 163 20.02 14.32 -7.45
C VAL A 163 19.37 13.81 -8.75
N ASP A 164 18.32 12.99 -8.64
CA ASP A 164 17.59 12.48 -9.80
C ASP A 164 16.88 13.62 -10.57
N PHE A 165 16.32 14.59 -9.84
CA PHE A 165 15.74 15.80 -10.44
C PHE A 165 16.79 16.61 -11.20
N GLN A 166 17.95 16.88 -10.61
CA GLN A 166 19.04 17.63 -11.28
C GLN A 166 19.48 16.93 -12.59
N ARG A 167 19.60 15.59 -12.55
CA ARG A 167 19.93 14.80 -13.74
C ARG A 167 18.83 14.90 -14.81
N ALA A 168 17.56 14.76 -14.43
CA ALA A 168 16.43 14.87 -15.35
C ALA A 168 16.36 16.25 -16.02
N VAL A 169 16.64 17.34 -15.28
CA VAL A 169 16.72 18.70 -15.83
C VAL A 169 17.90 18.85 -16.80
N ALA A 170 19.06 18.28 -16.47
CA ALA A 170 20.25 18.36 -17.33
C ALA A 170 20.08 17.56 -18.63
N GLU A 171 19.45 16.39 -18.54
CA GLU A 171 19.17 15.54 -19.72
C GLU A 171 18.08 16.13 -20.62
N ASP A 172 17.11 16.83 -20.07
CA ASP A 172 15.95 17.45 -20.74
C ASP A 172 15.42 16.66 -21.95
N ARG A 173 15.23 15.35 -21.80
CA ARG A 173 14.94 14.40 -22.89
C ARG A 173 13.79 14.81 -23.79
N MET A 174 12.83 15.59 -23.27
CA MET A 174 11.64 16.02 -23.98
C MET A 174 11.66 17.51 -24.33
N GLY A 175 12.76 18.24 -24.06
CA GLY A 175 12.89 19.67 -24.35
C GLY A 175 11.91 20.55 -23.57
N ARG A 176 11.50 20.15 -22.35
CA ARG A 176 10.48 20.87 -21.55
C ARG A 176 11.08 21.72 -20.42
N ALA A 177 12.35 21.59 -20.12
CA ALA A 177 12.95 22.29 -18.98
C ALA A 177 12.82 23.82 -19.11
N ALA A 178 12.90 24.35 -20.32
CA ALA A 178 12.71 25.79 -20.56
C ALA A 178 11.31 26.31 -20.20
N GLN A 179 10.29 25.44 -20.19
CA GLN A 179 8.90 25.81 -19.88
C GLN A 179 8.61 25.85 -18.38
N VAL A 180 9.49 25.27 -17.54
CA VAL A 180 9.30 25.11 -16.08
C VAL A 180 10.51 25.65 -15.31
N GLN A 181 11.16 26.70 -15.81
CA GLN A 181 12.35 27.27 -15.16
C GLN A 181 12.09 27.80 -13.77
N ARG A 182 10.90 28.39 -13.54
CA ARG A 182 10.50 28.91 -12.24
C ARG A 182 10.40 27.78 -11.19
N GLU A 183 9.84 26.64 -11.57
CA GLU A 183 9.72 25.47 -10.73
C GLU A 183 11.10 24.85 -10.46
N ILE A 184 11.97 24.81 -11.48
CA ILE A 184 13.35 24.32 -11.33
C ILE A 184 14.13 25.20 -10.34
N GLU A 185 14.04 26.52 -10.44
CA GLU A 185 14.68 27.46 -9.52
C GLU A 185 14.12 27.33 -8.11
N PHE A 186 12.80 27.18 -7.97
CA PHE A 186 12.13 26.96 -6.70
C PHE A 186 12.66 25.71 -5.99
N VAL A 187 12.81 24.60 -6.71
CA VAL A 187 13.35 23.35 -6.17
C VAL A 187 14.81 23.51 -5.79
N ARG A 188 15.64 24.09 -6.67
CA ARG A 188 17.09 24.30 -6.40
C ARG A 188 17.35 25.18 -5.19
N ALA A 189 16.58 26.24 -5.01
CA ALA A 189 16.73 27.17 -3.87
C ALA A 189 16.48 26.51 -2.50
N ARG A 190 15.91 25.28 -2.47
CA ARG A 190 15.56 24.54 -1.24
C ARG A 190 16.44 23.33 -0.97
N GLU A 191 17.57 23.19 -1.66
CA GLU A 191 18.47 22.04 -1.53
C GLU A 191 18.80 21.71 -0.07
N ALA A 192 19.12 22.71 0.73
CA ALA A 192 19.46 22.52 2.14
C ALA A 192 18.29 21.94 2.98
N GLU A 193 17.05 22.17 2.58
CA GLU A 193 15.86 21.68 3.29
C GLU A 193 15.63 20.18 3.07
N TYR A 194 16.10 19.61 1.96
CA TYR A 194 15.87 18.20 1.60
C TYR A 194 16.59 17.21 2.50
N HIS A 195 17.65 17.64 3.18
CA HIS A 195 18.44 16.82 4.09
C HIS A 195 17.85 16.72 5.50
N VAL A 196 17.00 17.69 5.91
CA VAL A 196 16.55 17.85 7.30
C VAL A 196 15.98 16.56 7.90
N MET A 197 15.03 15.92 7.22
CA MET A 197 14.37 14.73 7.76
C MET A 197 15.28 13.51 7.76
N VAL A 198 16.08 13.34 6.72
CA VAL A 198 17.01 12.22 6.59
C VAL A 198 18.12 12.32 7.65
N ASP A 199 18.67 13.52 7.86
CA ASP A 199 19.70 13.78 8.86
C ASP A 199 19.16 13.61 10.30
N LEU A 200 17.94 14.05 10.57
CA LEU A 200 17.30 13.85 11.88
C LEU A 200 17.04 12.37 12.16
N LEU A 201 16.63 11.61 11.14
CA LEU A 201 16.45 10.15 11.25
C LEU A 201 17.81 9.47 11.52
N ALA A 202 18.84 9.80 10.74
CA ALA A 202 20.19 9.26 10.89
C ALA A 202 20.79 9.60 12.27
N ALA A 203 20.49 10.78 12.80
CA ALA A 203 20.89 11.22 14.14
C ALA A 203 20.07 10.61 15.28
N GLY A 204 19.09 9.75 14.98
CA GLY A 204 18.20 9.14 15.99
C GLY A 204 17.25 10.14 16.67
N LYS A 205 17.08 11.33 16.12
CA LYS A 205 16.16 12.37 16.64
C LYS A 205 14.71 12.19 16.17
N LEU A 206 14.51 11.43 15.11
CA LEU A 206 13.19 11.02 14.65
C LEU A 206 13.00 9.52 14.91
N PRO A 207 11.90 9.11 15.52
CA PRO A 207 11.58 7.69 15.63
C PRO A 207 11.17 7.12 14.28
N LEU A 208 11.63 5.90 13.99
CA LEU A 208 11.12 5.14 12.87
C LEU A 208 9.66 4.77 13.12
N ARG A 209 8.79 4.94 12.13
CA ARG A 209 7.35 4.66 12.23
C ARG A 209 6.86 3.98 10.96
N VAL A 210 5.76 3.24 11.10
CA VAL A 210 5.00 2.75 9.95
C VAL A 210 4.32 3.93 9.28
N THR A 211 4.51 4.08 7.98
CA THR A 211 3.86 5.12 7.17
C THR A 211 3.06 4.48 6.05
N HIS A 212 1.93 5.07 5.68
CA HIS A 212 1.09 4.58 4.59
C HIS A 212 1.71 4.89 3.22
N ASN A 213 2.41 6.01 3.11
CA ASN A 213 3.12 6.48 1.91
C ASN A 213 2.24 6.82 0.69
N ASP A 214 0.96 7.20 0.92
CA ASP A 214 0.06 7.58 -0.17
C ASP A 214 -0.68 8.90 0.16
#